data_3e32c372c0f3391103982e7e38c307bf
#
_entry.id   3e32c372c0f3391103982e7e38c307bf
#
_cell.length_a   1.000
_cell.length_b   1.000
_cell.length_c   1.000
_cell.angle_alpha   90.00
_cell.angle_beta   90.00
_cell.angle_gamma   90.00
#
_symmetry.space_group_name_H-M   'P 1'
#
loop_
_entity.id
_entity.type
_entity.pdbx_description
1 polymer ?
#
loop_
_entity_poly.entity_id
_entity_poly.type
_entity_poly.pdbx_seq_one_letter_code
_entity_poly.pdbx_strand_id
1 'polypeptide(L)'
;MKKSYLWRKMTSGLMAAAVTVTAMPGLGLTMVQAEEKKTLKVAMECSYAPYNWTQPDDSNGAVPISGSSDYAYGYDVMMAKKICDELGYDLEIVKLDWDSLVPAVQSGKVDCVIAGQSITSERQQMVDFTEPYYYASIITLVKSDGDYADAKSVADLKGVTCTSQQNTIWYDSCLPQIEDANILPAQESAPAMLVALESGKCDAVVTDM
;
A
#
# COMPACT_ATOMS: atom_id res chain seq x y z
N MET A 1 12.23 -47.18 -3.04
CA MET A 1 13.39 -46.63 -2.34
C MET A 1 12.96 -45.34 -1.66
N LYS A 2 12.79 -45.36 -0.33
CA LYS A 2 12.38 -44.21 0.51
C LYS A 2 13.64 -43.38 0.82
N LYS A 3 13.65 -42.08 0.47
CA LYS A 3 14.63 -41.12 0.97
C LYS A 3 13.97 -40.30 2.07
N SER A 4 14.44 -40.51 3.28
CA SER A 4 14.11 -39.75 4.47
C SER A 4 14.80 -38.38 4.47
N TYR A 5 14.03 -37.28 4.57
CA TYR A 5 14.57 -35.94 4.81
C TYR A 5 14.81 -35.76 6.31
N LEU A 6 16.06 -35.61 6.71
CA LEU A 6 16.48 -35.21 8.04
C LEU A 6 16.23 -33.70 8.22
N TRP A 7 15.32 -33.36 9.11
CA TRP A 7 15.07 -31.99 9.57
C TRP A 7 16.14 -31.61 10.62
N ARG A 8 17.09 -30.74 10.24
CA ARG A 8 18.02 -30.12 11.20
C ARG A 8 17.28 -29.01 11.95
N LYS A 9 16.96 -29.26 13.22
CA LYS A 9 16.57 -28.24 14.17
C LYS A 9 17.77 -27.35 14.48
N MET A 10 17.74 -26.10 14.01
CA MET A 10 18.63 -25.05 14.53
C MET A 10 17.99 -24.47 15.78
N THR A 11 18.58 -24.80 16.92
CA THR A 11 18.28 -24.17 18.21
C THR A 11 18.97 -22.82 18.27
N SER A 12 18.19 -21.74 18.19
CA SER A 12 18.66 -20.39 18.51
C SER A 12 18.84 -20.29 20.02
N GLY A 13 20.07 -20.04 20.45
CA GLY A 13 20.38 -19.86 21.86
C GLY A 13 19.81 -18.54 22.39
N LEU A 14 18.90 -18.64 23.34
CA LEU A 14 18.52 -17.52 24.22
C LEU A 14 19.72 -17.25 25.14
N MET A 15 20.35 -16.07 25.01
CA MET A 15 21.21 -15.53 26.06
C MET A 15 20.30 -14.93 27.14
N ALA A 16 20.06 -15.69 28.19
CA ALA A 16 19.45 -15.17 29.40
C ALA A 16 20.53 -14.39 30.19
N ALA A 17 20.43 -13.06 30.21
CA ALA A 17 21.18 -12.24 31.15
C ALA A 17 20.57 -12.42 32.54
N ALA A 18 21.25 -13.20 33.40
CA ALA A 18 20.88 -13.34 34.81
C ALA A 18 21.27 -12.06 35.55
N VAL A 19 20.30 -11.21 35.84
CA VAL A 19 20.45 -10.12 36.81
C VAL A 19 20.22 -10.72 38.20
N THR A 20 21.29 -10.89 38.97
CA THR A 20 21.21 -11.22 40.39
C THR A 20 20.75 -10.00 41.16
N VAL A 21 19.49 -9.96 41.55
CA VAL A 21 18.95 -8.97 42.51
C VAL A 21 19.14 -9.53 43.91
N THR A 22 20.00 -8.91 44.69
CA THR A 22 20.10 -9.14 46.15
C THR A 22 18.82 -8.63 46.79
N ALA A 23 18.04 -9.54 47.35
CA ALA A 23 16.79 -9.24 48.03
C ALA A 23 17.06 -8.49 49.35
N MET A 24 16.62 -7.22 49.42
CA MET A 24 16.36 -6.55 50.69
C MET A 24 14.90 -6.84 51.09
N PRO A 25 14.63 -7.29 52.34
CA PRO A 25 13.26 -7.53 52.77
C PRO A 25 12.60 -6.20 53.14
N GLY A 26 11.57 -5.79 52.40
CA GLY A 26 10.71 -4.72 52.88
C GLY A 26 10.07 -3.75 51.87
N LEU A 27 10.30 -3.90 50.57
CA LEU A 27 9.58 -3.12 49.54
C LEU A 27 9.13 -4.03 48.40
N GLY A 28 7.84 -4.31 48.37
CA GLY A 28 7.22 -5.03 47.25
C GLY A 28 7.26 -4.19 45.98
N LEU A 29 8.37 -4.25 45.25
CA LEU A 29 8.45 -3.78 43.87
C LEU A 29 7.75 -4.82 43.00
N THR A 30 6.46 -4.62 42.75
CA THR A 30 5.80 -5.25 41.61
C THR A 30 6.49 -4.71 40.36
N MET A 31 7.42 -5.48 39.77
CA MET A 31 7.87 -5.22 38.42
C MET A 31 6.66 -5.37 37.50
N VAL A 32 6.07 -4.28 37.11
CA VAL A 32 5.16 -4.24 35.96
C VAL A 32 6.07 -4.51 34.75
N GLN A 33 6.09 -5.75 34.30
CA GLN A 33 6.70 -6.10 33.03
C GLN A 33 5.87 -5.38 31.98
N ALA A 34 6.41 -4.29 31.42
CA ALA A 34 5.80 -3.64 30.26
C ALA A 34 5.73 -4.72 29.16
N GLU A 35 4.55 -5.12 28.79
CA GLU A 35 4.31 -6.01 27.66
C GLU A 35 4.83 -5.27 26.41
N GLU A 36 5.82 -5.84 25.74
CA GLU A 36 6.41 -5.24 24.54
C GLU A 36 5.32 -5.18 23.46
N LYS A 37 4.90 -3.97 23.11
CA LYS A 37 3.88 -3.75 22.08
C LYS A 37 4.34 -4.36 20.78
N LYS A 38 3.48 -5.13 20.13
CA LYS A 38 3.73 -5.66 18.80
C LYS A 38 3.66 -4.51 17.79
N THR A 39 4.48 -4.55 16.77
CA THR A 39 4.48 -3.59 15.66
C THR A 39 3.84 -4.23 14.44
N LEU A 40 2.90 -3.52 13.80
CA LEU A 40 2.34 -3.88 12.49
C LEU A 40 3.04 -3.04 11.41
N LYS A 41 3.76 -3.72 10.52
CA LYS A 41 4.43 -3.08 9.37
C LYS A 41 3.49 -3.07 8.18
N VAL A 42 3.05 -1.88 7.81
CA VAL A 42 2.10 -1.65 6.72
C VAL A 42 2.81 -1.00 5.55
N ALA A 43 2.83 -1.66 4.38
CA ALA A 43 3.34 -1.04 3.17
C ALA A 43 2.26 -0.28 2.41
N MET A 44 2.66 0.85 1.85
CA MET A 44 1.87 1.67 0.93
C MET A 44 2.78 2.49 0.02
N GLU A 45 2.24 3.01 -1.08
CA GLU A 45 3.01 3.80 -2.05
C GLU A 45 3.34 5.20 -1.54
N CYS A 46 2.48 5.76 -0.69
CA CYS A 46 2.55 7.12 -0.15
C CYS A 46 2.65 8.20 -1.24
N SER A 47 2.01 7.96 -2.38
CA SER A 47 1.97 8.88 -3.52
C SER A 47 0.58 9.00 -4.16
N TYR A 48 -0.43 8.41 -3.55
CA TYR A 48 -1.78 8.29 -4.08
C TYR A 48 -2.83 9.01 -3.19
N ALA A 49 -2.96 10.32 -3.33
CA ALA A 49 -4.00 11.09 -2.66
C ALA A 49 -5.38 10.81 -3.28
N PRO A 50 -6.47 10.75 -2.49
CA PRO A 50 -6.58 11.00 -1.04
C PRO A 50 -6.38 9.75 -0.16
N TYR A 51 -5.93 8.65 -0.73
CA TYR A 51 -5.78 7.37 -0.02
C TYR A 51 -4.52 7.31 0.83
N ASN A 52 -3.35 7.57 0.22
CA ASN A 52 -2.08 7.60 0.94
C ASN A 52 -1.09 8.53 0.22
N TRP A 53 -0.58 9.55 0.91
CA TRP A 53 0.41 10.48 0.35
C TRP A 53 1.46 10.87 1.38
N THR A 54 2.59 11.39 0.88
CA THR A 54 3.70 11.92 1.69
C THR A 54 3.51 13.39 1.98
N GLN A 55 3.77 13.81 3.24
CA GLN A 55 3.80 15.21 3.66
C GLN A 55 5.00 15.46 4.59
N PRO A 56 5.44 16.74 4.76
CA PRO A 56 6.70 17.04 5.48
C PRO A 56 6.57 17.05 7.00
N ASP A 57 5.36 17.02 7.55
CA ASP A 57 5.10 17.16 8.99
C ASP A 57 3.99 16.21 9.48
N ASP A 58 3.79 16.17 10.79
CA ASP A 58 2.80 15.33 11.47
C ASP A 58 1.38 15.94 11.52
N SER A 59 1.12 17.01 10.80
CA SER A 59 -0.18 17.65 10.76
C SER A 59 -1.28 16.64 10.38
N ASN A 60 -2.51 16.90 10.81
CA ASN A 60 -3.69 16.06 10.62
C ASN A 60 -3.59 14.65 11.25
N GLY A 61 -2.54 14.37 12.04
CA GLY A 61 -2.30 13.04 12.61
C GLY A 61 -1.59 12.09 11.67
N ALA A 62 -0.79 12.64 10.74
CA ALA A 62 0.08 11.85 9.87
C ALA A 62 1.06 11.00 10.66
N VAL A 63 1.46 9.88 10.09
CA VAL A 63 2.33 8.88 10.70
C VAL A 63 3.71 8.93 10.08
N PRO A 64 4.80 8.88 10.86
CA PRO A 64 6.15 8.84 10.31
C PRO A 64 6.34 7.70 9.32
N ILE A 65 7.00 7.97 8.20
CA ILE A 65 7.41 6.94 7.24
C ILE A 65 8.74 6.34 7.70
N SER A 66 8.80 5.02 7.85
CA SER A 66 10.00 4.31 8.30
C SER A 66 11.20 4.61 7.39
N GLY A 67 12.30 5.04 8.01
CA GLY A 67 13.53 5.39 7.29
C GLY A 67 13.50 6.73 6.54
N SER A 68 12.47 7.56 6.74
CA SER A 68 12.34 8.90 6.15
C SER A 68 12.17 9.97 7.22
N SER A 69 12.39 11.24 6.86
CA SER A 69 11.99 12.40 7.67
C SER A 69 10.54 12.83 7.43
N ASP A 70 9.88 12.22 6.45
CA ASP A 70 8.54 12.57 6.01
C ASP A 70 7.48 11.72 6.71
N TYR A 71 6.23 12.10 6.52
CA TYR A 71 5.05 11.49 7.12
C TYR A 71 4.09 11.02 6.04
N ALA A 72 3.34 9.96 6.33
CA ALA A 72 2.24 9.48 5.51
C ALA A 72 0.91 9.93 6.08
N TYR A 73 -0.01 10.36 5.22
CA TYR A 73 -1.38 10.67 5.57
C TYR A 73 -2.34 10.19 4.49
N GLY A 74 -3.62 10.11 4.82
CA GLY A 74 -4.69 9.72 3.93
C GLY A 74 -5.59 8.63 4.51
N TYR A 75 -6.58 8.21 3.72
CA TYR A 75 -7.57 7.24 4.14
C TYR A 75 -6.95 5.90 4.56
N ASP A 76 -6.02 5.39 3.78
CA ASP A 76 -5.31 4.12 4.07
C ASP A 76 -4.50 4.20 5.36
N VAL A 77 -3.84 5.34 5.60
CA VAL A 77 -3.07 5.60 6.83
C VAL A 77 -4.00 5.64 8.05
N MET A 78 -5.16 6.28 7.91
CA MET A 78 -6.17 6.32 8.98
C MET A 78 -6.73 4.93 9.28
N MET A 79 -6.95 4.10 8.26
CA MET A 79 -7.38 2.70 8.43
C MET A 79 -6.30 1.87 9.13
N ALA A 80 -5.05 1.98 8.71
CA ALA A 80 -3.91 1.31 9.36
C ALA A 80 -3.80 1.70 10.84
N LYS A 81 -3.90 3.00 11.13
CA LYS A 81 -3.86 3.52 12.50
C LYS A 81 -5.01 2.98 13.34
N LYS A 82 -6.23 2.98 12.83
CA LYS A 82 -7.40 2.46 13.53
C LYS A 82 -7.25 0.96 13.84
N ILE A 83 -6.75 0.17 12.90
CA ILE A 83 -6.48 -1.27 13.10
C ILE A 83 -5.45 -1.45 14.23
N CYS A 84 -4.36 -0.70 14.21
CA CYS A 84 -3.33 -0.77 15.24
C CYS A 84 -3.85 -0.35 16.62
N ASP A 85 -4.64 0.71 16.69
CA ASP A 85 -5.25 1.19 17.94
C ASP A 85 -6.17 0.12 18.55
N GLU A 86 -7.00 -0.54 17.76
CA GLU A 86 -7.91 -1.61 18.21
C GLU A 86 -7.17 -2.87 18.66
N LEU A 87 -6.04 -3.18 18.02
CA LEU A 87 -5.22 -4.36 18.37
C LEU A 87 -4.18 -4.08 19.48
N GLY A 88 -3.99 -2.82 19.86
CA GLY A 88 -2.95 -2.41 20.78
C GLY A 88 -1.54 -2.55 20.19
N TYR A 89 -1.38 -2.41 18.87
CA TYR A 89 -0.11 -2.51 18.16
C TYR A 89 0.47 -1.12 17.89
N ASP A 90 1.79 -1.05 17.70
CA ASP A 90 2.44 0.11 17.14
C ASP A 90 2.40 0.01 15.61
N LEU A 91 2.19 1.14 14.92
CA LEU A 91 2.13 1.22 13.47
C LEU A 91 3.48 1.64 12.90
N GLU A 92 4.01 0.87 11.95
CA GLU A 92 5.16 1.24 11.14
C GLU A 92 4.73 1.32 9.66
N ILE A 93 4.76 2.54 9.08
CA ILE A 93 4.49 2.74 7.65
C ILE A 93 5.77 2.54 6.85
N VAL A 94 5.74 1.62 5.90
CA VAL A 94 6.85 1.33 4.98
C VAL A 94 6.47 1.80 3.57
N LYS A 95 7.12 2.86 3.11
CA LYS A 95 6.92 3.37 1.74
C LYS A 95 7.66 2.49 0.74
N LEU A 96 6.94 2.00 -0.27
CA LEU A 96 7.48 1.18 -1.36
C LEU A 96 6.84 1.60 -2.69
N ASP A 97 7.55 1.35 -3.79
CA ASP A 97 6.97 1.48 -5.12
C ASP A 97 5.85 0.47 -5.31
N TRP A 98 4.87 0.82 -6.14
CA TRP A 98 3.66 0.03 -6.38
C TRP A 98 3.94 -1.46 -6.63
N ASP A 99 4.86 -1.76 -7.54
CA ASP A 99 5.20 -3.14 -7.94
C ASP A 99 5.91 -3.94 -6.84
N SER A 100 6.41 -3.26 -5.81
CA SER A 100 7.09 -3.88 -4.67
C SER A 100 6.15 -4.28 -3.53
N LEU A 101 4.89 -3.83 -3.54
CA LEU A 101 3.95 -4.03 -2.43
C LEU A 101 3.66 -5.51 -2.19
N VAL A 102 3.16 -6.22 -3.20
CA VAL A 102 2.84 -7.66 -3.09
C VAL A 102 4.08 -8.51 -2.78
N PRO A 103 5.22 -8.34 -3.49
CA PRO A 103 6.46 -9.03 -3.15
C PRO A 103 6.95 -8.79 -1.71
N ALA A 104 6.72 -7.61 -1.15
CA ALA A 104 7.11 -7.31 0.23
C ALA A 104 6.33 -8.13 1.27
N VAL A 105 5.02 -8.36 1.05
CA VAL A 105 4.21 -9.25 1.89
C VAL A 105 4.68 -10.69 1.73
N GLN A 106 4.85 -11.18 0.49
CA GLN A 106 5.28 -12.55 0.22
C GLN A 106 6.63 -12.90 0.85
N SER A 107 7.55 -11.94 0.90
CA SER A 107 8.88 -12.11 1.52
C SER A 107 8.89 -11.93 3.04
N GLY A 108 7.79 -11.49 3.65
CA GLY A 108 7.72 -11.16 5.07
C GLY A 108 8.49 -9.89 5.45
N LYS A 109 8.79 -9.01 4.48
CA LYS A 109 9.39 -7.70 4.73
C LYS A 109 8.42 -6.77 5.45
N VAL A 110 7.14 -6.91 5.15
CA VAL A 110 6.02 -6.22 5.80
C VAL A 110 4.94 -7.23 6.15
N ASP A 111 4.07 -6.88 7.09
CA ASP A 111 3.00 -7.76 7.55
C ASP A 111 1.77 -7.68 6.63
N CYS A 112 1.49 -6.50 6.09
CA CYS A 112 0.38 -6.29 5.15
C CYS A 112 0.59 -5.06 4.25
N VAL A 113 -0.28 -4.95 3.24
CA VAL A 113 -0.44 -3.77 2.37
C VAL A 113 -1.81 -3.15 2.63
N ILE A 114 -1.85 -1.83 2.81
CA ILE A 114 -3.08 -1.01 2.82
C ILE A 114 -2.80 0.16 1.88
N ALA A 115 -3.22 0.06 0.62
CA ALA A 115 -2.83 0.98 -0.45
C ALA A 115 -3.86 1.10 -1.58
N GLY A 116 -5.17 1.02 -1.26
CA GLY A 116 -6.21 1.08 -2.29
C GLY A 116 -6.13 -0.04 -3.33
N GLN A 117 -5.49 -1.17 -2.99
CA GLN A 117 -5.23 -2.23 -3.95
C GLN A 117 -6.47 -3.06 -4.26
N SER A 118 -6.90 -3.08 -5.52
CA SER A 118 -8.06 -3.86 -5.97
C SER A 118 -7.86 -5.35 -5.76
N ILE A 119 -8.90 -6.05 -5.29
CA ILE A 119 -8.95 -7.50 -5.19
C ILE A 119 -9.15 -8.06 -6.59
N THR A 120 -8.19 -8.85 -7.08
CA THR A 120 -8.30 -9.57 -8.36
C THR A 120 -7.99 -11.04 -8.16
N SER A 121 -8.55 -11.88 -9.05
CA SER A 121 -8.29 -13.35 -9.02
C SER A 121 -6.81 -13.68 -9.19
N GLU A 122 -6.06 -12.86 -9.92
CA GLU A 122 -4.62 -13.02 -10.10
C GLU A 122 -3.88 -12.73 -8.78
N ARG A 123 -4.18 -11.60 -8.13
CA ARG A 123 -3.56 -11.23 -6.85
C ARG A 123 -3.91 -12.21 -5.73
N GLN A 124 -5.13 -12.75 -5.72
CA GLN A 124 -5.55 -13.77 -4.75
C GLN A 124 -4.79 -15.11 -4.90
N GLN A 125 -4.10 -15.34 -6.02
CA GLN A 125 -3.19 -16.48 -6.15
C GLN A 125 -1.82 -16.24 -5.48
N MET A 126 -1.51 -15.00 -5.15
CA MET A 126 -0.22 -14.58 -4.60
C MET A 126 -0.29 -14.21 -3.13
N VAL A 127 -1.39 -13.59 -2.69
CA VAL A 127 -1.62 -13.10 -1.32
C VAL A 127 -3.10 -13.23 -0.96
N ASP A 128 -3.38 -13.31 0.35
CA ASP A 128 -4.74 -13.24 0.87
C ASP A 128 -5.21 -11.78 1.00
N PHE A 129 -6.51 -11.58 0.81
CA PHE A 129 -7.17 -10.28 1.02
C PHE A 129 -8.15 -10.38 2.18
N THR A 130 -8.33 -9.27 2.88
CA THR A 130 -9.45 -9.08 3.82
C THR A 130 -10.74 -8.79 3.05
N GLU A 131 -11.87 -8.63 3.75
CA GLU A 131 -13.03 -7.96 3.18
C GLU A 131 -12.65 -6.55 2.73
N PRO A 132 -13.30 -6.03 1.65
CA PRO A 132 -13.03 -4.68 1.16
C PRO A 132 -13.32 -3.63 2.24
N TYR A 133 -12.38 -2.74 2.48
CA TYR A 133 -12.58 -1.60 3.38
C TYR A 133 -13.05 -0.33 2.64
N TYR A 134 -13.03 -0.34 1.31
CA TYR A 134 -13.48 0.74 0.44
C TYR A 134 -13.98 0.19 -0.90
N TYR A 135 -14.94 0.87 -1.52
CA TYR A 135 -15.43 0.59 -2.87
C TYR A 135 -15.26 1.85 -3.71
N ALA A 136 -14.42 1.77 -4.73
CA ALA A 136 -14.16 2.86 -5.65
C ALA A 136 -14.99 2.73 -6.93
N SER A 137 -15.24 3.88 -7.57
CA SER A 137 -15.73 3.93 -8.94
C SER A 137 -14.57 4.16 -9.89
N ILE A 138 -14.46 3.35 -10.94
CA ILE A 138 -13.46 3.58 -11.98
C ILE A 138 -13.93 4.73 -12.85
N ILE A 139 -13.05 5.70 -13.05
CA ILE A 139 -13.30 6.91 -13.83
C ILE A 139 -12.22 7.13 -14.88
N THR A 140 -12.52 7.91 -15.89
CA THR A 140 -11.55 8.44 -16.84
C THR A 140 -11.42 9.94 -16.63
N LEU A 141 -10.20 10.40 -16.39
CA LEU A 141 -9.88 11.83 -16.33
C LEU A 141 -9.43 12.31 -17.71
N VAL A 142 -9.96 13.42 -18.13
CA VAL A 142 -9.61 14.15 -19.36
C VAL A 142 -9.37 15.61 -19.04
N LYS A 143 -8.68 16.34 -19.93
CA LYS A 143 -8.52 17.80 -19.76
C LYS A 143 -9.85 18.50 -20.02
N SER A 144 -10.20 19.46 -19.17
CA SER A 144 -11.45 20.22 -19.28
C SER A 144 -11.53 21.11 -20.53
N ASP A 145 -10.41 21.38 -21.17
CA ASP A 145 -10.25 22.16 -22.39
C ASP A 145 -9.80 21.29 -23.59
N GLY A 146 -9.81 19.95 -23.43
CA GLY A 146 -9.41 18.99 -24.45
C GLY A 146 -10.58 18.50 -25.31
N ASP A 147 -10.25 17.74 -26.36
CA ASP A 147 -11.22 17.21 -27.33
C ASP A 147 -12.26 16.26 -26.71
N TYR A 148 -11.94 15.68 -25.56
CA TYR A 148 -12.80 14.73 -24.83
C TYR A 148 -13.49 15.33 -23.60
N ALA A 149 -13.46 16.66 -23.43
CA ALA A 149 -14.02 17.34 -22.26
C ALA A 149 -15.53 17.04 -22.01
N ASP A 150 -16.28 16.82 -23.08
CA ASP A 150 -17.71 16.54 -23.05
C ASP A 150 -18.05 15.03 -23.03
N ALA A 151 -17.05 14.14 -22.99
CA ALA A 151 -17.26 12.69 -22.95
C ALA A 151 -18.07 12.27 -21.72
N LYS A 152 -19.10 11.44 -21.93
CA LYS A 152 -20.02 10.94 -20.88
C LYS A 152 -20.04 9.43 -20.78
N SER A 153 -19.40 8.77 -21.72
CA SER A 153 -19.33 7.30 -21.79
C SER A 153 -18.00 6.83 -22.39
N VAL A 154 -17.70 5.56 -22.22
CA VAL A 154 -16.51 4.94 -22.83
C VAL A 154 -16.55 5.06 -24.37
N ALA A 155 -17.74 5.03 -24.97
CA ALA A 155 -17.91 5.15 -26.42
C ALA A 155 -17.48 6.54 -26.95
N ASP A 156 -17.59 7.58 -26.14
CA ASP A 156 -17.18 8.94 -26.52
C ASP A 156 -15.65 9.12 -26.52
N LEU A 157 -14.92 8.14 -25.99
CA LEU A 157 -13.44 8.12 -25.93
C LEU A 157 -12.80 7.36 -27.09
N LYS A 158 -13.57 6.96 -28.11
CA LYS A 158 -13.03 6.22 -29.25
C LYS A 158 -11.83 6.93 -29.86
N GLY A 159 -10.74 6.19 -30.07
CA GLY A 159 -9.50 6.70 -30.65
C GLY A 159 -8.65 7.57 -29.73
N VAL A 160 -9.00 7.69 -28.45
CA VAL A 160 -8.26 8.51 -27.48
C VAL A 160 -6.82 8.00 -27.28
N THR A 161 -5.88 8.92 -27.14
CA THR A 161 -4.53 8.58 -26.65
C THR A 161 -4.55 8.56 -25.12
N CYS A 162 -4.30 7.39 -24.51
CA CYS A 162 -4.49 7.19 -23.10
C CYS A 162 -3.37 6.37 -22.43
N THR A 163 -3.27 6.48 -21.11
CA THR A 163 -2.40 5.66 -20.27
C THR A 163 -3.00 5.49 -18.89
N SER A 164 -2.37 4.68 -18.05
CA SER A 164 -2.67 4.56 -16.63
C SER A 164 -1.46 4.00 -15.88
N GLN A 165 -1.59 3.75 -14.58
CA GLN A 165 -0.55 3.16 -13.76
C GLN A 165 -0.38 1.68 -14.09
N GLN A 166 0.88 1.22 -14.16
CA GLN A 166 1.24 -0.17 -14.44
C GLN A 166 0.71 -1.14 -13.38
N ASN A 167 0.45 -2.39 -13.80
CA ASN A 167 0.01 -3.47 -12.92
C ASN A 167 -1.27 -3.12 -12.13
N THR A 168 -2.17 -2.32 -12.73
CA THR A 168 -3.49 -1.98 -12.20
C THR A 168 -4.59 -2.49 -13.11
N ILE A 169 -5.78 -2.70 -12.55
CA ILE A 169 -6.98 -3.00 -13.35
C ILE A 169 -7.31 -1.87 -14.34
N TRP A 170 -6.89 -0.66 -14.03
CA TRP A 170 -7.09 0.51 -14.89
C TRP A 170 -6.38 0.34 -16.23
N TYR A 171 -5.10 -0.04 -16.20
CA TYR A 171 -4.29 -0.24 -17.38
C TYR A 171 -4.62 -1.56 -18.09
N ASP A 172 -4.67 -2.67 -17.32
CA ASP A 172 -4.73 -4.02 -17.90
C ASP A 172 -6.14 -4.41 -18.35
N SER A 173 -7.18 -3.87 -17.69
CA SER A 173 -8.56 -4.27 -17.92
C SER A 173 -9.47 -3.16 -18.44
N CYS A 174 -9.26 -1.89 -18.03
CA CYS A 174 -10.16 -0.80 -18.40
C CYS A 174 -9.76 -0.14 -19.71
N LEU A 175 -8.47 0.21 -19.91
CA LEU A 175 -8.02 0.84 -21.16
C LEU A 175 -8.36 0.01 -22.43
N PRO A 176 -8.21 -1.32 -22.44
CA PRO A 176 -8.55 -2.13 -23.60
C PRO A 176 -10.03 -2.14 -23.99
N GLN A 177 -10.92 -1.63 -23.14
CA GLN A 177 -12.34 -1.51 -23.44
C GLN A 177 -12.68 -0.27 -24.31
N ILE A 178 -11.75 0.64 -24.46
CA ILE A 178 -11.93 1.85 -25.28
C ILE A 178 -11.65 1.48 -26.75
N GLU A 179 -12.65 1.66 -27.59
CA GLU A 179 -12.55 1.32 -29.04
C GLU A 179 -11.46 2.17 -29.71
N ASP A 180 -10.58 1.51 -30.47
CA ASP A 180 -9.48 2.14 -31.24
C ASP A 180 -8.53 3.03 -30.40
N ALA A 181 -8.46 2.86 -29.07
CA ALA A 181 -7.58 3.63 -28.23
C ALA A 181 -6.10 3.45 -28.58
N ASN A 182 -5.35 4.56 -28.59
CA ASN A 182 -3.89 4.56 -28.66
C ASN A 182 -3.34 4.46 -27.24
N ILE A 183 -3.15 3.23 -26.73
CA ILE A 183 -2.67 2.99 -25.38
C ILE A 183 -1.16 3.17 -25.32
N LEU A 184 -0.71 4.20 -24.62
CA LEU A 184 0.71 4.48 -24.36
C LEU A 184 1.28 3.54 -23.30
N PRO A 185 2.63 3.42 -23.20
CA PRO A 185 3.24 2.68 -22.09
C PRO A 185 2.73 3.14 -20.73
N ALA A 186 2.50 2.17 -19.83
CA ALA A 186 2.03 2.43 -18.49
C ALA A 186 2.98 3.35 -17.71
N GLN A 187 2.44 4.05 -16.72
CA GLN A 187 3.18 4.94 -15.83
C GLN A 187 3.51 4.22 -14.52
N GLU A 188 4.61 4.59 -13.90
CA GLU A 188 5.10 3.94 -12.67
C GLU A 188 4.25 4.26 -11.43
N SER A 189 3.57 5.42 -11.44
CA SER A 189 2.80 5.90 -10.29
C SER A 189 1.60 6.75 -10.71
N ALA A 190 0.64 6.94 -9.80
CA ALA A 190 -0.52 7.82 -10.02
C ALA A 190 -0.10 9.29 -10.33
N PRO A 191 0.86 9.92 -9.63
CA PRO A 191 1.36 11.23 -10.02
C PRO A 191 1.95 11.26 -11.44
N ALA A 192 2.69 10.23 -11.85
CA ALA A 192 3.28 10.18 -13.19
C ALA A 192 2.22 10.15 -14.29
N MET A 193 1.12 9.41 -14.10
CA MET A 193 0.02 9.41 -15.08
C MET A 193 -0.69 10.76 -15.16
N LEU A 194 -0.87 11.47 -14.04
CA LEU A 194 -1.46 12.81 -14.02
C LEU A 194 -0.56 13.82 -14.75
N VAL A 195 0.77 13.75 -14.54
CA VAL A 195 1.74 14.57 -15.29
C VAL A 195 1.67 14.28 -16.78
N ALA A 196 1.49 13.02 -17.20
CA ALA A 196 1.32 12.68 -18.61
C ALA A 196 0.07 13.33 -19.21
N LEU A 197 -1.05 13.36 -18.48
CA LEU A 197 -2.28 14.05 -18.90
C LEU A 197 -2.09 15.57 -18.95
N GLU A 198 -1.56 16.18 -17.89
CA GLU A 198 -1.36 17.62 -17.80
C GLU A 198 -0.42 18.15 -18.90
N SER A 199 0.66 17.44 -19.18
CA SER A 199 1.61 17.81 -20.23
C SER A 199 1.09 17.62 -21.66
N GLY A 200 -0.07 16.99 -21.84
CA GLY A 200 -0.62 16.66 -23.16
C GLY A 200 0.07 15.50 -23.86
N LYS A 201 0.82 14.68 -23.11
CA LYS A 201 1.40 13.43 -23.63
C LYS A 201 0.29 12.40 -23.94
N CYS A 202 -0.79 12.43 -23.19
CA CYS A 202 -2.02 11.69 -23.44
C CYS A 202 -3.23 12.60 -23.24
N ASP A 203 -4.38 12.18 -23.75
CA ASP A 203 -5.65 12.91 -23.68
C ASP A 203 -6.53 12.40 -22.52
N ALA A 204 -6.25 11.19 -22.06
CA ALA A 204 -7.01 10.55 -20.99
C ALA A 204 -6.14 9.65 -20.11
N VAL A 205 -6.52 9.55 -18.82
CA VAL A 205 -6.01 8.54 -17.89
C VAL A 205 -7.17 7.88 -17.14
N VAL A 206 -7.05 6.58 -16.88
CA VAL A 206 -8.03 5.83 -16.09
C VAL A 206 -7.51 5.67 -14.67
N THR A 207 -8.38 5.92 -13.70
CA THR A 207 -8.11 5.81 -12.27
C THR A 207 -9.41 5.47 -11.54
N ASP A 208 -9.39 5.50 -10.21
CA ASP A 208 -10.59 5.43 -9.37
C ASP A 208 -10.85 6.73 -8.60
N MET A 209 -12.05 6.79 -7.97
CA MET A 209 -12.50 7.91 -7.16
C MET A 209 -13.29 7.40 -5.95
#